data_412db57a58c8935ec29a8a358bf9cd46
#
_entry.id   412db57a58c8935ec29a8a358bf9cd46
#
_cell.length_a   1.000
_cell.length_b   1.000
_cell.length_c   1.000
_cell.angle_alpha   90.00
_cell.angle_beta   90.00
_cell.angle_gamma   90.00
#
_symmetry.space_group_name_H-M   'P 1'
#
loop_
_entity.id
_entity.type
_entity.pdbx_description
1 polymer ?
#
loop_
_entity_poly.entity_id
_entity_poly.type
_entity_poly.pdbx_seq_one_letter_code
_entity_poly.pdbx_strand_id
1 'polypeptide(L)'
;MGNYKLGFKTFVFTIIITILFTSCSENAKSNFYFALDMAGLLNPREPRISLSFDNQNIEEPFSFSGYCKEDYDSIFIVYSYFNTEREDFLNLKMSNILRRKCDNNTMFDSFSTLLFIKNGKVEAYSEIQCVNADFDSREVEKHYIFPIDQKFIMDKERKIHIYDE
;
A
#
# COMPACT_ATOMS: atom_id res chain seq x y z
N MET A 1 -32.30 15.33 6.08
CA MET A 1 -31.25 14.32 5.79
C MET A 1 -29.88 14.59 6.43
N GLY A 2 -29.78 15.38 7.49
CA GLY A 2 -28.50 15.84 8.09
C GLY A 2 -28.04 15.13 9.38
N ASN A 3 -28.92 14.42 10.09
CA ASN A 3 -28.62 13.97 11.45
C ASN A 3 -27.83 12.65 11.57
N TYR A 4 -27.81 11.82 10.53
CA TYR A 4 -27.10 10.54 10.58
C TYR A 4 -25.55 10.68 10.51
N LYS A 5 -25.06 11.71 9.82
CA LYS A 5 -23.59 11.96 9.72
C LYS A 5 -22.99 12.42 11.05
N LEU A 6 -23.76 13.15 11.85
CA LEU A 6 -23.29 13.65 13.15
C LEU A 6 -23.23 12.51 14.18
N GLY A 7 -24.26 11.64 14.21
CA GLY A 7 -24.30 10.49 15.11
C GLY A 7 -23.20 9.48 14.87
N PHE A 8 -22.88 9.20 13.59
CA PHE A 8 -21.81 8.29 13.24
C PHE A 8 -20.42 8.83 13.66
N LYS A 9 -20.15 10.12 13.41
CA LYS A 9 -18.90 10.75 13.83
C LYS A 9 -18.73 10.74 15.35
N THR A 10 -19.80 11.02 16.10
CA THR A 10 -19.77 10.99 17.57
C THR A 10 -19.56 9.57 18.10
N PHE A 11 -20.20 8.57 17.48
CA PHE A 11 -20.04 7.16 17.84
C PHE A 11 -18.62 6.68 17.63
N VAL A 12 -18.03 6.97 16.46
CA VAL A 12 -16.63 6.62 16.14
C VAL A 12 -15.68 7.33 17.11
N PHE A 13 -15.90 8.61 17.42
CA PHE A 13 -15.08 9.37 18.36
C PHE A 13 -15.14 8.80 19.78
N THR A 14 -16.31 8.34 20.23
CA THR A 14 -16.47 7.69 21.54
C THR A 14 -15.72 6.36 21.61
N ILE A 15 -15.80 5.53 20.56
CA ILE A 15 -15.04 4.27 20.48
C ILE A 15 -13.54 4.54 20.55
N ILE A 16 -13.06 5.54 19.80
CA ILE A 16 -11.65 5.93 19.78
C ILE A 16 -11.18 6.34 21.17
N ILE A 17 -11.95 7.17 21.87
CA ILE A 17 -11.62 7.60 23.23
C ILE A 17 -11.61 6.41 24.19
N THR A 18 -12.57 5.52 24.11
CA THR A 18 -12.63 4.34 24.98
C THR A 18 -11.40 3.43 24.78
N ILE A 19 -10.97 3.22 23.53
CA ILE A 19 -9.76 2.44 23.23
C ILE A 19 -8.50 3.13 23.77
N LEU A 20 -8.40 4.46 23.68
CA LEU A 20 -7.26 5.21 24.20
C LEU A 20 -7.11 5.11 25.73
N PHE A 21 -8.21 5.03 26.47
CA PHE A 21 -8.19 4.97 27.94
C PHE A 21 -8.01 3.55 28.50
N THR A 22 -8.27 2.50 27.70
CA THR A 22 -8.25 1.12 28.23
C THR A 22 -6.92 0.40 28.05
N SER A 23 -5.94 0.96 27.38
CA SER A 23 -4.72 0.21 27.08
C SER A 23 -3.47 1.05 26.83
N CYS A 24 -2.50 0.93 27.74
CA CYS A 24 -1.13 1.41 27.59
C CYS A 24 -0.21 0.41 26.86
N SER A 25 -0.73 -0.65 26.23
CA SER A 25 0.08 -1.67 25.55
C SER A 25 0.32 -1.33 24.08
N GLU A 26 1.44 -1.82 23.51
CA GLU A 26 1.74 -1.66 22.07
C GLU A 26 0.68 -2.29 21.18
N ASN A 27 0.08 -3.40 21.62
CA ASN A 27 -1.03 -4.05 20.92
C ASN A 27 -2.26 -3.14 20.76
N ALA A 28 -2.51 -2.26 21.72
CA ALA A 28 -3.62 -1.32 21.61
C ALA A 28 -3.37 -0.20 20.62
N LYS A 29 -2.12 0.25 20.50
CA LYS A 29 -1.74 1.21 19.46
C LYS A 29 -1.94 0.60 18.08
N SER A 30 -1.53 -0.65 17.89
CA SER A 30 -1.71 -1.38 16.63
C SER A 30 -3.20 -1.52 16.28
N ASN A 31 -4.03 -1.97 17.22
CA ASN A 31 -5.48 -2.10 17.01
C ASN A 31 -6.16 -0.75 16.73
N PHE A 32 -5.69 0.33 17.34
CA PHE A 32 -6.19 1.67 17.08
C PHE A 32 -5.91 2.15 15.66
N TYR A 33 -4.66 2.00 15.20
CA TYR A 33 -4.31 2.37 13.83
C TYR A 33 -5.02 1.50 12.81
N PHE A 34 -5.19 0.21 13.08
CA PHE A 34 -5.98 -0.67 12.25
C PHE A 34 -7.44 -0.20 12.14
N ALA A 35 -8.08 0.15 13.27
CA ALA A 35 -9.44 0.66 13.27
C ALA A 35 -9.56 1.99 12.50
N LEU A 36 -8.54 2.87 12.58
CA LEU A 36 -8.51 4.12 11.82
C LEU A 36 -8.38 3.86 10.31
N ASP A 37 -7.57 2.89 9.90
CA ASP A 37 -7.40 2.54 8.50
C ASP A 37 -8.69 1.93 7.92
N MET A 38 -9.29 0.97 8.62
CA MET A 38 -10.58 0.38 8.25
C MET A 38 -11.70 1.42 8.17
N ALA A 39 -11.63 2.48 8.99
CA ALA A 39 -12.57 3.60 8.92
C ALA A 39 -12.22 4.62 7.80
N GLY A 40 -11.12 4.41 7.05
CA GLY A 40 -10.63 5.35 6.03
C GLY A 40 -10.15 6.68 6.60
N LEU A 41 -9.76 6.72 7.88
CA LEU A 41 -9.31 7.92 8.57
C LEU A 41 -7.79 8.08 8.55
N LEU A 42 -7.03 7.04 8.20
CA LEU A 42 -5.61 7.14 7.93
C LEU A 42 -5.41 7.80 6.57
N ASN A 43 -4.93 9.02 6.59
CA ASN A 43 -4.63 9.76 5.38
C ASN A 43 -3.13 10.07 5.33
N PRO A 44 -2.32 9.28 4.61
CA PRO A 44 -0.90 9.55 4.41
C PRO A 44 -0.68 10.94 3.80
N ARG A 45 0.50 11.51 4.05
CA ARG A 45 0.89 12.79 3.43
C ARG A 45 1.24 12.61 1.95
N GLU A 46 1.73 11.42 1.63
CA GLU A 46 2.06 11.03 0.27
C GLU A 46 0.76 10.87 -0.53
N PRO A 47 0.66 11.46 -1.74
CA PRO A 47 -0.52 11.32 -2.59
C PRO A 47 -0.71 9.88 -3.04
N ARG A 48 -1.97 9.47 -3.10
CA ARG A 48 -2.35 8.16 -3.66
C ARG A 48 -2.47 8.28 -5.17
N ILE A 49 -1.74 7.44 -5.90
CA ILE A 49 -1.91 7.24 -7.33
C ILE A 49 -2.93 6.13 -7.55
N SER A 50 -3.95 6.39 -8.35
CA SER A 50 -4.91 5.36 -8.76
C SER A 50 -4.35 4.64 -9.97
N LEU A 51 -4.04 3.36 -9.82
CA LEU A 51 -3.66 2.47 -10.92
C LEU A 51 -4.90 1.66 -11.34
N SER A 52 -5.13 1.58 -12.65
CA SER A 52 -6.14 0.70 -13.23
C SER A 52 -5.47 -0.23 -14.23
N PHE A 53 -5.72 -1.51 -14.08
CA PHE A 53 -5.25 -2.56 -14.98
C PHE A 53 -6.35 -3.05 -15.92
N ASP A 54 -7.50 -2.35 -15.98
CA ASP A 54 -8.66 -2.78 -16.78
C ASP A 54 -8.34 -2.83 -18.29
N ASN A 55 -7.44 -1.95 -18.74
CA ASN A 55 -7.00 -1.87 -20.13
C ASN A 55 -5.63 -2.52 -20.37
N GLN A 56 -5.03 -3.14 -19.35
CA GLN A 56 -3.76 -3.83 -19.52
C GLN A 56 -3.98 -5.13 -20.29
N ASN A 57 -3.34 -5.25 -21.43
CA ASN A 57 -3.39 -6.48 -22.21
C ASN A 57 -2.63 -7.58 -21.46
N ILE A 58 -3.27 -8.75 -21.39
CA ILE A 58 -2.65 -9.94 -20.81
C ILE A 58 -1.48 -10.38 -21.71
N GLU A 59 -0.37 -10.78 -21.10
CA GLU A 59 0.85 -11.22 -21.78
C GLU A 59 1.58 -10.14 -22.58
N GLU A 60 1.20 -8.84 -22.43
CA GLU A 60 1.97 -7.71 -22.98
C GLU A 60 2.83 -7.05 -21.90
N PRO A 61 4.14 -6.81 -22.18
CA PRO A 61 5.00 -6.14 -21.22
C PRO A 61 4.55 -4.70 -20.96
N PHE A 62 4.57 -4.29 -19.70
CA PHE A 62 4.30 -2.93 -19.26
C PHE A 62 5.29 -2.46 -18.21
N SER A 63 5.35 -1.16 -17.93
CA SER A 63 6.10 -0.60 -16.80
C SER A 63 5.23 0.38 -16.03
N PHE A 64 5.54 0.58 -14.75
CA PHE A 64 4.79 1.53 -13.93
C PHE A 64 5.05 2.98 -14.33
N SER A 65 6.14 3.29 -15.02
CA SER A 65 6.39 4.62 -15.59
C SER A 65 5.26 5.09 -16.51
N GLY A 66 4.63 4.17 -17.24
CA GLY A 66 3.49 4.50 -18.13
C GLY A 66 2.22 4.94 -17.40
N TYR A 67 2.08 4.65 -16.11
CA TYR A 67 0.93 5.00 -15.28
C TYR A 67 1.14 6.25 -14.45
N CYS A 68 2.38 6.75 -14.37
CA CYS A 68 2.75 7.90 -13.55
C CYS A 68 2.80 9.17 -14.38
N LYS A 69 2.29 10.28 -13.81
CA LYS A 69 2.44 11.62 -14.40
C LYS A 69 3.75 12.28 -14.00
N GLU A 70 4.33 11.83 -12.91
CA GLU A 70 5.57 12.34 -12.36
C GLU A 70 6.72 11.37 -12.64
N ASP A 71 7.92 11.91 -12.64
CA ASP A 71 9.15 11.19 -12.89
C ASP A 71 9.67 10.61 -11.55
N TYR A 72 9.50 9.31 -11.34
CA TYR A 72 10.02 8.57 -10.19
C TYR A 72 11.24 7.75 -10.60
N ASP A 73 12.14 7.49 -9.64
CA ASP A 73 13.36 6.73 -9.89
C ASP A 73 13.09 5.22 -9.83
N SER A 74 12.27 4.80 -8.87
CA SER A 74 12.02 3.40 -8.58
C SER A 74 10.68 3.19 -7.87
N ILE A 75 10.27 1.94 -7.82
CA ILE A 75 9.15 1.46 -7.02
C ILE A 75 9.64 0.47 -5.97
N PHE A 76 8.99 0.46 -4.80
CA PHE A 76 9.12 -0.57 -3.78
C PHE A 76 7.77 -1.29 -3.66
N ILE A 77 7.79 -2.63 -3.73
CA ILE A 77 6.59 -3.46 -3.68
C ILE A 77 6.44 -4.05 -2.29
N VAL A 78 5.35 -3.69 -1.61
CA VAL A 78 4.92 -4.26 -0.33
C VAL A 78 3.74 -5.17 -0.62
N TYR A 79 3.98 -6.48 -0.66
CA TYR A 79 2.95 -7.49 -0.92
C TYR A 79 2.41 -8.09 0.39
N SER A 80 1.38 -8.93 0.30
CA SER A 80 0.80 -9.64 1.45
C SER A 80 1.87 -10.45 2.19
N TYR A 81 1.88 -10.36 3.53
CA TYR A 81 2.88 -10.99 4.42
C TYR A 81 4.32 -10.49 4.26
N PHE A 82 4.54 -9.36 3.57
CA PHE A 82 5.85 -8.72 3.53
C PHE A 82 6.32 -8.40 4.96
N ASN A 83 7.60 -8.71 5.25
CA ASN A 83 8.18 -8.38 6.55
C ASN A 83 8.60 -6.89 6.60
N THR A 84 7.78 -6.07 7.26
CA THR A 84 8.00 -4.62 7.40
C THR A 84 9.11 -4.25 8.41
N GLU A 85 9.69 -5.24 9.12
CA GLU A 85 10.87 -5.04 9.98
C GLU A 85 12.19 -5.10 9.20
N ARG A 86 12.15 -5.35 7.90
CA ARG A 86 13.35 -5.39 7.07
C ARG A 86 14.03 -4.02 7.00
N GLU A 87 15.35 -4.03 6.99
CA GLU A 87 16.18 -2.82 6.99
C GLU A 87 15.93 -1.94 5.77
N ASP A 88 15.77 -2.53 4.57
CA ASP A 88 15.48 -1.82 3.34
C ASP A 88 14.16 -1.05 3.39
N PHE A 89 13.11 -1.63 4.00
CA PHE A 89 11.85 -0.96 4.23
C PHE A 89 11.94 0.09 5.34
N LEU A 90 12.62 -0.23 6.45
CA LEU A 90 12.79 0.70 7.58
C LEU A 90 13.56 1.96 7.19
N ASN A 91 14.50 1.86 6.26
CA ASN A 91 15.32 2.97 5.77
C ASN A 91 14.58 3.87 4.75
N LEU A 92 13.42 3.47 4.24
CA LEU A 92 12.63 4.32 3.35
C LEU A 92 12.15 5.58 4.09
N LYS A 93 12.37 6.74 3.48
CA LYS A 93 11.86 8.01 4.00
C LYS A 93 10.40 8.19 3.59
N MET A 94 9.49 7.96 4.52
CA MET A 94 8.04 8.12 4.32
C MET A 94 7.37 8.59 5.62
N SER A 95 6.12 9.01 5.54
CA SER A 95 5.33 9.35 6.74
C SER A 95 5.06 8.11 7.60
N ASN A 96 4.96 8.31 8.92
CA ASN A 96 4.61 7.22 9.84
C ASN A 96 3.20 6.65 9.53
N ILE A 97 2.31 7.47 8.99
CA ILE A 97 0.96 7.05 8.61
C ILE A 97 1.02 6.08 7.44
N LEU A 98 1.81 6.39 6.40
CA LEU A 98 1.97 5.49 5.25
C LEU A 98 2.66 4.19 5.67
N ARG A 99 3.69 4.25 6.53
CA ARG A 99 4.35 3.06 7.07
C ARG A 99 3.36 2.12 7.76
N ARG A 100 2.51 2.66 8.65
CA ARG A 100 1.49 1.86 9.32
C ARG A 100 0.43 1.32 8.39
N LYS A 101 0.11 2.05 7.33
CA LYS A 101 -0.79 1.57 6.30
C LYS A 101 -0.19 0.36 5.56
N CYS A 102 1.09 0.40 5.24
CA CYS A 102 1.80 -0.76 4.70
C CYS A 102 1.77 -1.94 5.69
N ASP A 103 2.07 -1.71 6.97
CA ASP A 103 2.00 -2.76 8.02
C ASP A 103 0.62 -3.43 8.04
N ASN A 104 -0.44 -2.62 8.00
CA ASN A 104 -1.80 -3.15 7.98
C ASN A 104 -2.08 -3.98 6.73
N ASN A 105 -1.68 -3.48 5.55
CA ASN A 105 -1.93 -4.16 4.28
C ASN A 105 -1.23 -5.51 4.19
N THR A 106 -0.05 -5.67 4.83
CA THR A 106 0.66 -6.96 4.85
C THR A 106 -0.03 -8.04 5.69
N MET A 107 -0.96 -7.66 6.56
CA MET A 107 -1.73 -8.62 7.38
C MET A 107 -2.85 -9.32 6.61
N PHE A 108 -3.16 -8.88 5.40
CA PHE A 108 -4.29 -9.37 4.60
C PHE A 108 -3.87 -9.65 3.16
N ASP A 109 -4.41 -10.73 2.60
CA ASP A 109 -4.26 -11.10 1.17
C ASP A 109 -5.08 -10.21 0.22
N SER A 110 -5.41 -9.00 0.65
CA SER A 110 -6.36 -8.18 -0.12
C SER A 110 -5.69 -7.11 -0.95
N PHE A 111 -4.49 -6.68 -0.56
CA PHE A 111 -3.82 -5.55 -1.20
C PHE A 111 -2.31 -5.73 -1.26
N SER A 112 -1.75 -5.35 -2.41
CA SER A 112 -0.33 -5.01 -2.55
C SER A 112 -0.16 -3.50 -2.58
N THR A 113 0.86 -2.95 -1.91
CA THR A 113 1.15 -1.51 -1.90
C THR A 113 2.40 -1.23 -2.72
N LEU A 114 2.28 -0.33 -3.69
CA LEU A 114 3.41 0.21 -4.42
C LEU A 114 3.82 1.55 -3.80
N LEU A 115 5.09 1.70 -3.49
CA LEU A 115 5.68 2.93 -3.02
C LEU A 115 6.54 3.51 -4.14
N PHE A 116 6.21 4.71 -4.62
CA PHE A 116 6.93 5.41 -5.67
C PHE A 116 8.01 6.27 -5.05
N ILE A 117 9.27 6.03 -5.43
CA ILE A 117 10.45 6.62 -4.81
C ILE A 117 11.09 7.62 -5.77
N LYS A 118 11.45 8.78 -5.23
CA LYS A 118 12.24 9.80 -5.90
C LYS A 118 13.32 10.34 -4.94
N ASN A 119 14.58 10.34 -5.37
CA ASN A 119 15.71 10.79 -4.56
C ASN A 119 15.77 10.11 -3.17
N GLY A 120 15.48 8.81 -3.10
CA GLY A 120 15.49 8.01 -1.87
C GLY A 120 14.35 8.30 -0.89
N LYS A 121 13.30 8.98 -1.33
CA LYS A 121 12.12 9.28 -0.53
C LYS A 121 10.86 8.77 -1.23
N VAL A 122 9.93 8.23 -0.46
CA VAL A 122 8.60 7.88 -0.97
C VAL A 122 7.81 9.17 -1.19
N GLU A 123 7.47 9.45 -2.44
CA GLU A 123 6.73 10.65 -2.82
C GLU A 123 5.25 10.37 -3.12
N ALA A 124 4.92 9.13 -3.46
CA ALA A 124 3.54 8.70 -3.70
C ALA A 124 3.37 7.22 -3.39
N TYR A 125 2.13 6.75 -3.32
CA TYR A 125 1.82 5.33 -3.17
C TYR A 125 0.59 4.93 -3.98
N SER A 126 0.44 3.63 -4.23
CA SER A 126 -0.77 3.03 -4.78
C SER A 126 -1.11 1.74 -4.04
N GLU A 127 -2.39 1.44 -3.95
CA GLU A 127 -2.88 0.16 -3.44
C GLU A 127 -3.55 -0.59 -4.58
N ILE A 128 -3.09 -1.81 -4.81
CA ILE A 128 -3.62 -2.71 -5.81
C ILE A 128 -4.39 -3.80 -5.08
N GLN A 129 -5.67 -3.97 -5.41
CA GLN A 129 -6.44 -5.11 -4.90
C GLN A 129 -5.96 -6.39 -5.58
N CYS A 130 -5.61 -7.42 -4.81
CA CYS A 130 -5.07 -8.68 -5.33
C CYS A 130 -6.04 -9.40 -6.27
N VAL A 131 -7.35 -9.15 -6.16
CA VAL A 131 -8.33 -9.68 -7.12
C VAL A 131 -8.22 -9.03 -8.51
N ASN A 132 -7.66 -7.82 -8.62
CA ASN A 132 -7.50 -7.10 -9.87
C ASN A 132 -6.13 -7.35 -10.51
N ALA A 133 -5.10 -7.41 -9.67
CA ALA A 133 -3.74 -7.78 -10.07
C ALA A 133 -2.96 -8.13 -8.80
N ASP A 134 -2.15 -9.17 -8.84
CA ASP A 134 -1.33 -9.61 -7.70
C ASP A 134 0.11 -9.88 -8.16
N PHE A 135 1.07 -9.68 -7.28
CA PHE A 135 2.48 -9.98 -7.57
C PHE A 135 2.79 -11.44 -7.21
N ASP A 136 3.55 -12.12 -8.06
CA ASP A 136 4.11 -13.43 -7.66
C ASP A 136 5.13 -13.19 -6.52
N SER A 137 4.74 -13.59 -5.30
CA SER A 137 5.55 -13.38 -4.11
C SER A 137 6.94 -13.98 -4.22
N ARG A 138 7.10 -15.11 -4.92
CA ARG A 138 8.39 -15.80 -5.10
C ARG A 138 9.38 -14.98 -5.92
N GLU A 139 8.90 -14.13 -6.81
CA GLU A 139 9.73 -13.25 -7.60
C GLU A 139 10.07 -11.97 -6.85
N VAL A 140 9.06 -11.34 -6.21
CA VAL A 140 9.28 -10.10 -5.47
C VAL A 140 9.98 -10.32 -4.12
N GLU A 141 9.98 -11.53 -3.56
CA GLU A 141 10.75 -11.86 -2.34
C GLU A 141 12.27 -11.67 -2.49
N LYS A 142 12.77 -11.76 -3.71
CA LYS A 142 14.21 -11.60 -4.00
C LYS A 142 14.60 -10.14 -4.17
N HIS A 143 13.71 -9.36 -4.74
CA HIS A 143 13.92 -7.95 -5.03
C HIS A 143 12.63 -7.19 -4.74
N TYR A 144 12.69 -6.16 -3.89
CA TYR A 144 11.52 -5.33 -3.53
C TYR A 144 11.54 -3.97 -4.19
N ILE A 145 12.73 -3.54 -4.62
CA ILE A 145 12.97 -2.25 -5.27
C ILE A 145 13.30 -2.52 -6.73
N PHE A 146 12.53 -1.91 -7.60
CA PHE A 146 12.70 -2.00 -9.04
C PHE A 146 12.84 -0.61 -9.63
N PRO A 147 13.66 -0.42 -10.67
CA PRO A 147 13.63 0.78 -11.49
C PRO A 147 12.19 1.06 -11.97
N ILE A 148 11.80 2.31 -12.12
CA ILE A 148 10.43 2.67 -12.52
C ILE A 148 10.08 2.17 -13.92
N ASP A 149 11.06 1.98 -14.77
CA ASP A 149 10.97 1.46 -16.14
C ASP A 149 11.11 -0.06 -16.24
N GLN A 150 11.35 -0.76 -15.11
CA GLN A 150 11.32 -2.22 -15.07
C GLN A 150 10.07 -2.72 -15.76
N LYS A 151 10.27 -3.70 -16.65
CA LYS A 151 9.15 -4.34 -17.34
C LYS A 151 8.54 -5.43 -16.48
N PHE A 152 7.24 -5.51 -16.55
CA PHE A 152 6.42 -6.54 -15.93
C PHE A 152 5.47 -7.11 -16.98
N ILE A 153 4.98 -8.30 -16.75
CA ILE A 153 3.96 -8.95 -17.57
C ILE A 153 2.86 -9.47 -16.67
N MET A 154 1.62 -9.37 -17.11
CA MET A 154 0.48 -9.91 -16.36
C MET A 154 -0.05 -11.15 -17.08
N ASP A 155 -0.15 -12.27 -16.36
CA ASP A 155 -0.68 -13.51 -16.87
C ASP A 155 -2.23 -13.57 -16.86
N LYS A 156 -2.79 -14.69 -17.34
CA LYS A 156 -4.25 -14.91 -17.39
C LYS A 156 -4.92 -15.02 -16.03
N GLU A 157 -4.15 -15.35 -15.00
CA GLU A 157 -4.59 -15.40 -13.60
C GLU A 157 -4.47 -14.02 -12.93
N ARG A 158 -4.07 -12.99 -13.70
CA ARG A 158 -3.82 -11.62 -13.25
C ARG A 158 -2.65 -11.51 -12.28
N LYS A 159 -1.69 -12.43 -12.34
CA LYS A 159 -0.43 -12.32 -11.61
C LYS A 159 0.58 -11.51 -12.41
N ILE A 160 1.25 -10.62 -11.69
CA ILE A 160 2.29 -9.76 -12.24
C ILE A 160 3.63 -10.43 -11.99
N HIS A 161 4.36 -10.65 -13.05
CA HIS A 161 5.70 -11.25 -13.08
C HIS A 161 6.72 -10.23 -13.55
N ILE A 162 7.97 -10.38 -13.12
CA ILE A 162 9.09 -9.62 -13.67
C ILE A 162 9.33 -10.10 -15.10
N TYR A 163 9.44 -9.16 -16.03
CA TYR A 163 9.76 -9.46 -17.41
C TYR A 163 11.21 -9.07 -17.70
N ASP A 164 12.05 -10.07 -17.94
CA ASP A 164 13.44 -9.93 -18.36
C ASP A 164 13.50 -10.17 -19.89
N GLU A 165 13.98 -9.16 -20.64
CA GLU A 165 14.18 -9.27 -22.10
C GLU A 165 15.34 -10.19 -22.47
#